data_5f862b203858a555db1bea57b882a0dc
#
_entry.id   5f862b203858a555db1bea57b882a0dc
#
_cell.length_a   1.000
_cell.length_b   1.000
_cell.length_c   1.000
_cell.angle_alpha   90.00
_cell.angle_beta   90.00
_cell.angle_gamma   90.00
#
_symmetry.space_group_name_H-M   'P 1'
#
loop_
_entity.id
_entity.type
_entity.pdbx_description
1 polymer ?
#
loop_
_entity_poly.entity_id
_entity_poly.type
_entity_poly.pdbx_seq_one_letter_code
_entity_poly.pdbx_strand_id
1 'polypeptide(L)'
;GLMVLNKAGLVWAGRRIVIPGDEMDGATQLWQMPQGGIDKGEDPAQAALRELYEETGMTSVSLLEEASDWINYDLPPHLVGLALKGKYRGQTQKWFAYRFEGDESEIAINPPPGGHTAEFDCWEWKPMADLPNLIVPFKRKVYEQVVATFRHLAA
;
A
#
# COMPACT_ATOMS: atom_id res chain seq x y z
N GLY A 1 -2.39 4.74 -3.22
CA GLY A 1 -1.36 4.10 -2.41
C GLY A 1 -0.50 5.09 -1.66
N LEU A 2 0.14 4.61 -0.63
CA LEU A 2 0.99 5.45 0.23
C LEU A 2 2.37 4.80 0.40
N MET A 3 3.41 5.60 0.20
CA MET A 3 4.76 5.23 0.58
C MET A 3 5.08 5.99 1.87
N VAL A 4 5.19 5.28 2.98
CA VAL A 4 5.50 5.88 4.28
C VAL A 4 6.95 5.58 4.63
N LEU A 5 7.75 6.64 4.81
CA LEU A 5 9.19 6.52 5.06
C LEU A 5 9.50 6.91 6.50
N ASN A 6 10.40 6.16 7.13
CA ASN A 6 10.93 6.56 8.42
C ASN A 6 12.09 7.55 8.25
N LYS A 7 12.70 7.97 9.37
CA LYS A 7 13.81 8.94 9.35
C LYS A 7 15.04 8.41 8.63
N ALA A 8 15.20 7.09 8.58
CA ALA A 8 16.31 6.45 7.87
C ALA A 8 16.06 6.28 6.37
N GLY A 9 14.89 6.68 5.87
CA GLY A 9 14.54 6.54 4.46
C GLY A 9 14.08 5.14 4.07
N LEU A 10 13.77 4.29 5.05
CA LEU A 10 13.18 2.99 4.81
C LEU A 10 11.67 3.11 4.69
N VAL A 11 11.05 2.17 3.99
CA VAL A 11 9.63 2.21 3.63
C VAL A 11 8.84 1.18 4.42
N TRP A 12 7.70 1.61 4.94
CA TRP A 12 6.78 0.71 5.63
C TRP A 12 6.13 -0.28 4.66
N ALA A 13 6.20 -1.56 4.99
CA ALA A 13 5.49 -2.61 4.26
C ALA A 13 4.87 -3.58 5.25
N GLY A 14 3.63 -3.99 4.95
CA GLY A 14 2.91 -5.00 5.71
C GLY A 14 2.86 -6.31 4.94
N ARG A 15 2.87 -7.42 5.67
CA ARG A 15 2.70 -8.74 5.08
C ARG A 15 1.21 -9.08 5.07
N ARG A 16 0.67 -9.32 3.87
CA ARG A 16 -0.75 -9.64 3.68
C ARG A 16 -1.14 -10.95 4.34
N ILE A 17 -2.29 -10.93 5.01
CA ILE A 17 -2.96 -12.15 5.46
C ILE A 17 -3.59 -12.79 4.23
N VAL A 18 -3.30 -14.08 4.01
CA VAL A 18 -3.83 -14.82 2.86
C VAL A 18 -5.09 -15.56 3.28
N ILE A 19 -6.17 -15.35 2.52
CA ILE A 19 -7.44 -16.05 2.70
C ILE A 19 -7.58 -17.03 1.54
N PRO A 20 -7.82 -18.34 1.79
CA PRO A 20 -7.99 -19.30 0.70
C PRO A 20 -9.07 -18.86 -0.28
N GLY A 21 -8.74 -18.88 -1.57
CA GLY A 21 -9.66 -18.49 -2.64
C GLY A 21 -9.65 -17.02 -3.00
N ASP A 22 -8.91 -16.15 -2.28
CA ASP A 22 -8.80 -14.76 -2.65
C ASP A 22 -7.67 -14.52 -3.69
N GLU A 23 -7.46 -13.25 -4.05
CA GLU A 23 -6.47 -12.86 -5.07
C GLU A 23 -5.04 -13.21 -4.69
N MET A 24 -4.75 -13.38 -3.39
CA MET A 24 -3.41 -13.65 -2.87
C MET A 24 -3.18 -15.14 -2.59
N ASP A 25 -4.19 -15.98 -2.82
CA ASP A 25 -4.09 -17.42 -2.54
C ASP A 25 -2.97 -18.04 -3.39
N GLY A 26 -2.06 -18.75 -2.74
CA GLY A 26 -0.89 -19.34 -3.38
C GLY A 26 0.27 -18.38 -3.62
N ALA A 27 0.13 -17.10 -3.32
CA ALA A 27 1.21 -16.13 -3.48
C ALA A 27 2.27 -16.30 -2.39
N THR A 28 3.53 -16.05 -2.76
CA THR A 28 4.67 -16.08 -1.83
C THR A 28 5.25 -14.69 -1.57
N GLN A 29 5.02 -13.73 -2.49
CA GLN A 29 5.42 -12.34 -2.32
C GLN A 29 4.22 -11.58 -1.74
N LEU A 30 4.23 -11.38 -0.40
CA LEU A 30 3.06 -10.88 0.32
C LEU A 30 3.25 -9.47 0.90
N TRP A 31 4.42 -8.88 0.76
CA TRP A 31 4.72 -7.56 1.33
C TRP A 31 4.19 -6.45 0.43
N GLN A 32 3.46 -5.51 1.02
CA GLN A 32 2.92 -4.38 0.26
C GLN A 32 2.85 -3.11 1.09
N MET A 33 2.85 -1.98 0.39
CA MET A 33 2.58 -0.68 0.98
C MET A 33 1.08 -0.49 1.18
N PRO A 34 0.65 0.39 2.10
CA PRO A 34 -0.78 0.65 2.31
C PRO A 34 -1.45 1.17 1.04
N GLN A 35 -2.66 0.72 0.78
CA GLN A 35 -3.49 1.25 -0.29
C GLN A 35 -4.96 0.96 -0.01
N GLY A 36 -5.83 1.78 -0.60
CA GLY A 36 -7.26 1.57 -0.50
C GLY A 36 -8.01 2.35 -1.55
N GLY A 37 -9.33 2.22 -1.57
CA GLY A 37 -10.18 2.88 -2.54
C GLY A 37 -10.46 4.33 -2.19
N ILE A 38 -10.62 5.16 -3.22
CA ILE A 38 -11.09 6.54 -3.07
C ILE A 38 -12.62 6.49 -3.17
N ASP A 39 -13.32 6.99 -2.15
CA ASP A 39 -14.77 7.05 -2.16
C ASP A 39 -15.25 8.16 -3.10
N LYS A 40 -16.47 8.02 -3.61
CA LYS A 40 -17.04 9.01 -4.51
C LYS A 40 -17.07 10.38 -3.85
N GLY A 41 -16.48 11.38 -4.52
CA GLY A 41 -16.41 12.74 -4.01
C GLY A 41 -15.32 12.99 -2.98
N GLU A 42 -14.56 11.98 -2.61
CA GLU A 42 -13.46 12.10 -1.66
C GLU A 42 -12.20 12.61 -2.37
N ASP A 43 -11.48 13.53 -1.72
CA ASP A 43 -10.18 13.98 -2.21
C ASP A 43 -9.15 12.83 -2.11
N PRO A 44 -8.33 12.57 -3.15
CA PRO A 44 -7.35 11.49 -3.10
C PRO A 44 -6.38 11.56 -1.92
N ALA A 45 -5.92 12.74 -1.53
CA ALA A 45 -5.01 12.89 -0.40
C ALA A 45 -5.71 12.55 0.93
N GLN A 46 -6.98 12.92 1.09
CA GLN A 46 -7.76 12.57 2.26
C GLN A 46 -8.05 11.07 2.31
N ALA A 47 -8.35 10.48 1.15
CA ALA A 47 -8.55 9.04 1.05
C ALA A 47 -7.30 8.27 1.47
N ALA A 48 -6.13 8.75 1.05
CA ALA A 48 -4.86 8.13 1.41
C ALA A 48 -4.67 8.12 2.93
N LEU A 49 -4.89 9.24 3.61
CA LEU A 49 -4.74 9.33 5.07
C LEU A 49 -5.79 8.48 5.79
N ARG A 50 -7.01 8.44 5.30
CA ARG A 50 -8.07 7.58 5.85
C ARG A 50 -7.68 6.11 5.76
N GLU A 51 -7.26 5.67 4.60
CA GLU A 51 -6.85 4.27 4.38
C GLU A 51 -5.62 3.90 5.23
N LEU A 52 -4.66 4.82 5.34
CA LEU A 52 -3.50 4.59 6.19
C LEU A 52 -3.91 4.33 7.63
N TYR A 53 -4.82 5.15 8.16
CA TYR A 53 -5.33 4.96 9.51
C TYR A 53 -6.10 3.65 9.65
N GLU A 54 -6.98 3.35 8.71
CA GLU A 54 -7.82 2.14 8.74
C GLU A 54 -6.98 0.86 8.69
N GLU A 55 -5.85 0.89 7.99
CA GLU A 55 -5.00 -0.30 7.81
C GLU A 55 -3.91 -0.41 8.87
N THR A 56 -3.38 0.70 9.37
CA THR A 56 -2.15 0.70 10.18
C THR A 56 -2.24 1.48 11.49
N GLY A 57 -3.26 2.29 11.69
CA GLY A 57 -3.37 3.17 12.85
C GLY A 57 -2.50 4.42 12.78
N MET A 58 -1.68 4.58 11.76
CA MET A 58 -0.78 5.73 11.66
C MET A 58 -1.54 7.03 11.36
N THR A 59 -1.23 8.09 12.15
CA THR A 59 -1.74 9.44 11.94
C THR A 59 -0.61 10.47 11.95
N SER A 60 0.53 10.15 12.56
CA SER A 60 1.66 11.08 12.73
C SER A 60 2.56 11.06 11.48
N VAL A 61 2.02 11.57 10.38
CA VAL A 61 2.71 11.62 9.09
C VAL A 61 2.64 13.01 8.49
N SER A 62 3.67 13.38 7.73
CA SER A 62 3.68 14.63 6.96
C SER A 62 3.94 14.33 5.49
N LEU A 63 3.26 15.04 4.61
CA LEU A 63 3.37 14.84 3.17
C LEU A 63 4.76 15.27 2.69
N LEU A 64 5.45 14.37 1.98
CA LEU A 64 6.71 14.66 1.31
C LEU A 64 6.51 15.00 -0.15
N GLU A 65 5.72 14.20 -0.84
CA GLU A 65 5.51 14.38 -2.28
C GLU A 65 4.24 13.67 -2.73
N GLU A 66 3.55 14.27 -3.71
CA GLU A 66 2.44 13.66 -4.40
C GLU A 66 2.92 13.28 -5.81
N ALA A 67 2.68 12.04 -6.24
CA ALA A 67 3.01 11.64 -7.60
C ALA A 67 2.14 12.41 -8.59
N SER A 68 2.77 12.98 -9.64
CA SER A 68 2.05 13.79 -10.62
C SER A 68 1.12 12.96 -11.50
N ASP A 69 1.50 11.71 -11.79
CA ASP A 69 0.76 10.84 -12.70
C ASP A 69 -0.01 9.77 -11.96
N TRP A 70 -1.17 9.42 -12.49
CA TRP A 70 -1.90 8.24 -12.06
C TRP A 70 -1.27 7.00 -12.69
N ILE A 71 -1.23 5.90 -11.96
CA ILE A 71 -0.66 4.63 -12.42
C ILE A 71 -1.80 3.66 -12.68
N ASN A 72 -1.84 3.12 -13.89
CA ASN A 72 -2.84 2.13 -14.29
C ASN A 72 -2.23 0.74 -14.32
N TYR A 73 -2.99 -0.28 -13.88
CA TYR A 73 -2.63 -1.65 -14.13
C TYR A 73 -3.87 -2.51 -14.37
N ASP A 74 -3.70 -3.56 -15.19
CA ASP A 74 -4.74 -4.54 -15.43
C ASP A 74 -4.48 -5.80 -14.59
N LEU A 75 -5.56 -6.42 -14.13
CA LEU A 75 -5.46 -7.72 -13.45
C LEU A 75 -5.07 -8.78 -14.48
N PRO A 76 -4.27 -9.81 -14.08
CA PRO A 76 -4.11 -11.00 -14.90
C PRO A 76 -5.48 -11.61 -15.22
N PRO A 77 -5.67 -12.20 -16.41
CA PRO A 77 -6.98 -12.74 -16.81
C PRO A 77 -7.61 -13.69 -15.79
N HIS A 78 -6.81 -14.50 -15.11
CA HIS A 78 -7.32 -15.46 -14.12
C HIS A 78 -7.84 -14.80 -12.83
N LEU A 79 -7.53 -13.53 -12.57
CA LEU A 79 -8.00 -12.79 -11.40
C LEU A 79 -9.19 -11.88 -11.72
N VAL A 80 -9.50 -11.66 -12.99
CA VAL A 80 -10.70 -10.93 -13.37
C VAL A 80 -11.92 -11.73 -12.89
N GLY A 81 -12.81 -11.08 -12.15
CA GLY A 81 -13.95 -11.74 -11.52
C GLY A 81 -13.68 -12.23 -10.10
N LEU A 82 -12.42 -12.27 -9.67
CA LEU A 82 -12.04 -12.73 -8.33
C LEU A 82 -11.57 -11.56 -7.45
N ALA A 83 -10.73 -10.69 -7.99
CA ALA A 83 -10.21 -9.52 -7.29
C ALA A 83 -11.09 -8.30 -7.57
N LEU A 84 -10.89 -7.20 -6.78
CA LEU A 84 -11.57 -5.92 -6.97
C LEU A 84 -13.09 -6.08 -7.02
N LYS A 85 -13.65 -6.85 -6.09
CA LYS A 85 -15.09 -7.13 -5.98
C LYS A 85 -15.65 -7.87 -7.20
N GLY A 86 -14.78 -8.49 -8.02
CA GLY A 86 -15.19 -9.22 -9.22
C GLY A 86 -15.74 -8.35 -10.35
N LYS A 87 -15.63 -7.03 -10.27
CA LYS A 87 -16.27 -6.10 -11.21
C LYS A 87 -15.32 -5.42 -12.17
N TYR A 88 -14.02 -5.37 -11.85
CA TYR A 88 -13.07 -4.55 -12.57
C TYR A 88 -11.94 -5.41 -13.13
N ARG A 89 -11.39 -5.00 -14.26
CA ARG A 89 -10.23 -5.66 -14.86
C ARG A 89 -8.88 -5.08 -14.39
N GLY A 90 -8.91 -4.02 -13.60
CA GLY A 90 -7.71 -3.36 -13.10
C GLY A 90 -8.04 -2.14 -12.25
N GLN A 91 -7.02 -1.36 -11.94
CA GLN A 91 -7.14 -0.14 -11.14
C GLN A 91 -6.34 1.00 -11.74
N THR A 92 -6.79 2.22 -11.41
CA THR A 92 -6.02 3.45 -11.57
C THR A 92 -5.67 3.96 -10.18
N GLN A 93 -4.39 4.18 -9.91
CA GLN A 93 -3.91 4.52 -8.58
C GLN A 93 -3.23 5.89 -8.55
N LYS A 94 -3.48 6.65 -7.48
CA LYS A 94 -2.75 7.85 -7.13
C LYS A 94 -1.84 7.54 -5.94
N TRP A 95 -0.59 7.96 -5.99
CA TRP A 95 0.41 7.66 -4.95
C TRP A 95 0.91 8.90 -4.27
N PHE A 96 1.14 8.78 -2.95
CA PHE A 96 1.65 9.83 -2.07
C PHE A 96 2.79 9.27 -1.24
N ALA A 97 3.81 10.09 -0.99
CA ALA A 97 4.89 9.75 -0.08
C ALA A 97 4.78 10.61 1.19
N TYR A 98 4.87 9.97 2.34
CA TYR A 98 4.77 10.60 3.66
C TYR A 98 5.97 10.25 4.53
N ARG A 99 6.35 11.18 5.41
CA ARG A 99 7.32 10.91 6.48
C ARG A 99 6.59 10.51 7.74
N PHE A 100 6.94 9.37 8.33
CA PHE A 100 6.42 8.98 9.64
C PHE A 100 7.19 9.74 10.72
N GLU A 101 6.47 10.46 11.56
CA GLU A 101 7.03 11.31 12.61
C GLU A 101 6.59 10.87 14.01
N GLY A 102 5.84 9.78 14.10
CA GLY A 102 5.35 9.27 15.36
C GLY A 102 6.25 8.21 15.98
N ASP A 103 5.75 7.63 17.06
CA ASP A 103 6.36 6.48 17.70
C ASP A 103 5.79 5.20 17.07
N GLU A 104 6.62 4.16 16.93
CA GLU A 104 6.17 2.89 16.36
C GLU A 104 5.02 2.23 17.13
N SER A 105 4.83 2.59 18.41
CA SER A 105 3.70 2.12 19.20
C SER A 105 2.34 2.58 18.63
N GLU A 106 2.33 3.60 17.79
CA GLU A 106 1.14 4.06 17.08
C GLU A 106 0.67 3.05 16.02
N ILE A 107 1.56 2.22 15.52
CA ILE A 107 1.26 1.28 14.44
C ILE A 107 0.53 0.06 14.98
N ALA A 108 -0.72 -0.13 14.53
CA ALA A 108 -1.58 -1.22 14.96
C ALA A 108 -2.25 -1.84 13.73
N ILE A 109 -1.91 -3.09 13.43
CA ILE A 109 -2.35 -3.75 12.20
C ILE A 109 -3.23 -4.98 12.43
N ASN A 110 -3.23 -5.57 13.63
CA ASN A 110 -3.99 -6.80 13.89
C ASN A 110 -4.43 -6.88 15.36
N PRO A 111 -5.62 -6.32 15.69
CA PRO A 111 -6.53 -5.61 14.78
C PRO A 111 -6.09 -4.16 14.54
N PRO A 112 -6.45 -3.59 13.39
CA PRO A 112 -6.30 -2.16 13.20
C PRO A 112 -7.38 -1.40 13.98
N PRO A 113 -7.23 -0.08 14.16
CA PRO A 113 -8.21 0.70 14.91
C PRO A 113 -9.54 0.82 14.17
N GLY A 114 -10.61 1.15 14.91
CA GLY A 114 -11.91 1.43 14.32
C GLY A 114 -12.74 0.23 13.92
N GLY A 115 -12.37 -0.98 14.35
CA GLY A 115 -13.15 -2.19 14.06
C GLY A 115 -12.99 -2.74 12.66
N HIS A 116 -12.00 -2.28 11.91
CA HIS A 116 -11.74 -2.76 10.57
C HIS A 116 -11.11 -4.16 10.58
N THR A 117 -11.30 -4.91 9.50
CA THR A 117 -10.69 -6.23 9.34
C THR A 117 -9.19 -6.08 9.10
N ALA A 118 -8.39 -6.89 9.79
CA ALA A 118 -6.95 -6.89 9.63
C ALA A 118 -6.54 -7.32 8.22
N GLU A 119 -5.67 -6.55 7.58
CA GLU A 119 -5.11 -6.87 6.27
C GLU A 119 -3.72 -7.48 6.36
N PHE A 120 -2.99 -7.15 7.43
CA PHE A 120 -1.60 -7.56 7.62
C PHE A 120 -1.43 -8.34 8.91
N ASP A 121 -0.53 -9.32 8.92
CA ASP A 121 -0.20 -10.07 10.14
C ASP A 121 1.12 -9.61 10.78
N CYS A 122 1.97 -8.91 10.02
CA CYS A 122 3.16 -8.25 10.55
C CYS A 122 3.58 -7.11 9.61
N TRP A 123 4.55 -6.30 10.05
CA TRP A 123 5.07 -5.20 9.25
C TRP A 123 6.57 -5.01 9.50
N GLU A 124 7.25 -4.39 8.55
CA GLU A 124 8.67 -4.04 8.68
C GLU A 124 8.98 -2.77 7.88
N TRP A 125 10.07 -2.10 8.27
CA TRP A 125 10.68 -1.07 7.44
C TRP A 125 11.60 -1.77 6.43
N LYS A 126 11.36 -1.53 5.14
CA LYS A 126 12.08 -2.18 4.04
C LYS A 126 12.86 -1.18 3.21
N PRO A 127 14.04 -1.56 2.65
CA PRO A 127 14.68 -0.72 1.64
C PRO A 127 13.74 -0.49 0.46
N MET A 128 13.64 0.75 0.00
CA MET A 128 12.73 1.10 -1.09
C MET A 128 12.98 0.26 -2.35
N ALA A 129 14.25 0.02 -2.67
CA ALA A 129 14.63 -0.72 -3.88
C ALA A 129 14.18 -2.18 -3.85
N ASP A 130 13.89 -2.75 -2.68
CA ASP A 130 13.47 -4.15 -2.56
C ASP A 130 11.99 -4.36 -2.84
N LEU A 131 11.17 -3.31 -2.73
CA LEU A 131 9.71 -3.42 -2.77
C LEU A 131 9.16 -4.08 -4.04
N PRO A 132 9.66 -3.80 -5.26
CA PRO A 132 9.12 -4.46 -6.45
C PRO A 132 9.28 -5.98 -6.45
N ASN A 133 10.26 -6.51 -5.72
CA ASN A 133 10.48 -7.95 -5.62
C ASN A 133 9.73 -8.61 -4.45
N LEU A 134 9.11 -7.81 -3.59
CA LEU A 134 8.41 -8.28 -2.39
C LEU A 134 6.91 -8.31 -2.56
N ILE A 135 6.38 -7.61 -3.58
CA ILE A 135 4.95 -7.56 -3.91
C ILE A 135 4.58 -8.70 -4.85
N VAL A 136 3.32 -9.08 -4.85
CA VAL A 136 2.79 -10.08 -5.79
C VAL A 136 3.16 -9.70 -7.23
N PRO A 137 3.61 -10.67 -8.07
CA PRO A 137 4.22 -10.35 -9.36
C PRO A 137 3.39 -9.48 -10.32
N PHE A 138 2.06 -9.61 -10.30
CA PHE A 138 1.24 -8.79 -11.23
C PHE A 138 1.20 -7.31 -10.85
N LYS A 139 1.67 -6.93 -9.67
CA LYS A 139 1.78 -5.53 -9.24
C LYS A 139 3.22 -5.00 -9.29
N ARG A 140 4.17 -5.81 -9.72
CA ARG A 140 5.59 -5.43 -9.74
C ARG A 140 5.83 -4.16 -10.54
N LYS A 141 5.24 -4.04 -11.74
CA LYS A 141 5.44 -2.87 -12.59
C LYS A 141 4.94 -1.58 -11.95
N VAL A 142 3.82 -1.65 -11.22
CA VAL A 142 3.31 -0.51 -10.45
C VAL A 142 4.36 -0.07 -9.42
N TYR A 143 4.90 -1.02 -8.66
CA TYR A 143 5.90 -0.72 -7.64
C TYR A 143 7.21 -0.20 -8.24
N GLU A 144 7.61 -0.69 -9.42
CA GLU A 144 8.77 -0.15 -10.12
C GLU A 144 8.57 1.32 -10.47
N GLN A 145 7.39 1.70 -10.93
CA GLN A 145 7.06 3.09 -11.24
C GLN A 145 7.01 3.96 -9.99
N VAL A 146 6.43 3.46 -8.90
CA VAL A 146 6.37 4.17 -7.62
C VAL A 146 7.78 4.41 -7.07
N VAL A 147 8.63 3.40 -7.10
CA VAL A 147 10.03 3.51 -6.66
C VAL A 147 10.78 4.52 -7.52
N ALA A 148 10.59 4.48 -8.85
CA ALA A 148 11.23 5.46 -9.74
C ALA A 148 10.80 6.89 -9.41
N THR A 149 9.52 7.09 -9.07
CA THR A 149 8.97 8.41 -8.73
C THR A 149 9.54 8.96 -7.42
N PHE A 150 9.69 8.11 -6.40
CA PHE A 150 10.07 8.54 -5.05
C PHE A 150 11.50 8.18 -4.65
N ARG A 151 12.32 7.70 -5.59
CA ARG A 151 13.69 7.23 -5.31
C ARG A 151 14.53 8.24 -4.56
N HIS A 152 14.39 9.53 -4.88
CA HIS A 152 15.15 10.60 -4.26
C HIS A 152 14.84 10.77 -2.76
N LEU A 153 13.77 10.18 -2.26
CA LEU A 153 13.39 10.22 -0.84
C LEU A 153 14.04 9.09 -0.03
N ALA A 154 14.62 8.10 -0.69
CA ALA A 154 15.25 6.97 -0.02
C ALA A 154 16.55 7.38 0.69
N ALA A 155 16.93 6.55 1.66
CA ALA A 155 18.18 6.75 2.37
C ALA A 155 19.41 6.59 1.46
#